data_9a49800f9fb403043b44ec602471dd33
#
_entry.id   9a49800f9fb403043b44ec602471dd33
#
_cell.length_a   1.000
_cell.length_b   1.000
_cell.length_c   1.000
_cell.angle_alpha   90.00
_cell.angle_beta   90.00
_cell.angle_gamma   90.00
#
_symmetry.space_group_name_H-M   'P 1'
#
loop_
_entity.id
_entity.type
_entity.pdbx_description
1 polymer ?
#
loop_
_entity_poly.entity_id
_entity_poly.type
_entity_poly.pdbx_seq_one_letter_code
_entity_poly.pdbx_strand_id
1 'polypeptide(L)'
;MFEFKPINNQIIKDRNRTMALLSQQEKTFDMSKIMFVGMAESGTIAEENVIKFPEVFEEWQSGVHYTVGQIRKYTNENEEELLYMCDIEHDSQENWTPNAVNMWHQIGNPKEEYPAWIQPLGAEGAYALGDKVSHNGKKWESTADNNVWEPGFYGWVEIVE
;
A
#
# COMPACT_ATOMS: atom_id res chain seq x y z
N MET A 1 -41.85 -43.32 -20.75
CA MET A 1 -42.42 -41.98 -20.85
C MET A 1 -41.99 -41.20 -19.60
N PHE A 2 -41.07 -40.22 -19.73
CA PHE A 2 -40.62 -39.43 -18.59
C PHE A 2 -41.63 -38.29 -18.38
N GLU A 3 -42.36 -38.32 -17.25
CA GLU A 3 -43.23 -37.21 -16.83
C GLU A 3 -42.35 -36.06 -16.34
N PHE A 4 -42.31 -34.96 -17.07
CA PHE A 4 -41.75 -33.69 -16.58
C PHE A 4 -42.70 -33.10 -15.52
N LYS A 5 -42.32 -33.18 -14.27
CA LYS A 5 -43.02 -32.41 -13.22
C LYS A 5 -42.82 -30.93 -13.47
N PRO A 6 -43.87 -30.11 -13.51
CA PRO A 6 -43.76 -28.67 -13.67
C PRO A 6 -42.92 -28.09 -12.51
N ILE A 7 -41.92 -27.25 -12.84
CA ILE A 7 -41.12 -26.54 -11.84
C ILE A 7 -42.09 -25.68 -11.03
N ASN A 8 -42.09 -25.89 -9.70
CA ASN A 8 -42.93 -25.14 -8.79
C ASN A 8 -42.59 -23.64 -8.84
N ASN A 9 -43.56 -22.80 -9.23
CA ASN A 9 -43.42 -21.34 -9.32
C ASN A 9 -42.94 -20.70 -8.01
N GLN A 10 -43.21 -21.35 -6.86
CA GLN A 10 -42.69 -20.89 -5.56
C GLN A 10 -41.18 -21.04 -5.48
N ILE A 11 -40.61 -22.16 -5.92
CA ILE A 11 -39.19 -22.39 -5.95
C ILE A 11 -38.46 -21.35 -6.80
N ILE A 12 -39.04 -20.97 -7.94
CA ILE A 12 -38.49 -19.92 -8.82
C ILE A 12 -38.50 -18.57 -8.12
N LYS A 13 -39.60 -18.20 -7.45
CA LYS A 13 -39.73 -16.95 -6.70
C LYS A 13 -38.73 -16.87 -5.56
N ASP A 14 -38.58 -17.94 -4.79
CA ASP A 14 -37.65 -18.00 -3.66
C ASP A 14 -36.21 -17.89 -4.15
N ARG A 15 -35.83 -18.58 -5.25
CA ARG A 15 -34.53 -18.45 -5.88
C ARG A 15 -34.24 -17.01 -6.35
N ASN A 16 -35.21 -16.38 -7.03
CA ASN A 16 -35.05 -15.01 -7.53
C ASN A 16 -34.91 -14.02 -6.37
N ARG A 17 -35.63 -14.20 -5.27
CA ARG A 17 -35.51 -13.39 -4.05
C ARG A 17 -34.14 -13.55 -3.42
N THR A 18 -33.61 -14.78 -3.30
CA THR A 18 -32.30 -15.06 -2.78
C THR A 18 -31.20 -14.42 -3.63
N MET A 19 -31.30 -14.53 -4.98
CA MET A 19 -30.35 -13.90 -5.88
C MET A 19 -30.37 -12.36 -5.78
N ALA A 20 -31.55 -11.75 -5.61
CA ALA A 20 -31.65 -10.30 -5.40
C ALA A 20 -31.03 -9.85 -4.08
N LEU A 21 -31.21 -10.61 -3.01
CA LEU A 21 -30.58 -10.33 -1.70
C LEU A 21 -29.05 -10.45 -1.77
N LEU A 22 -28.51 -11.48 -2.43
CA LEU A 22 -27.08 -11.66 -2.64
C LEU A 22 -26.49 -10.49 -3.43
N SER A 23 -27.12 -10.09 -4.54
CA SER A 23 -26.68 -8.95 -5.34
C SER A 23 -26.70 -7.63 -4.55
N GLN A 24 -27.69 -7.44 -3.67
CA GLN A 24 -27.72 -6.26 -2.80
C GLN A 24 -26.59 -6.31 -1.74
N GLN A 25 -26.31 -7.47 -1.19
CA GLN A 25 -25.22 -7.67 -0.22
C GLN A 25 -23.86 -7.40 -0.86
N GLU A 26 -23.60 -7.89 -2.08
CA GLU A 26 -22.39 -7.61 -2.85
C GLU A 26 -22.19 -6.11 -3.06
N LYS A 27 -23.22 -5.38 -3.53
CA LYS A 27 -23.15 -3.92 -3.72
C LYS A 27 -22.87 -3.17 -2.43
N THR A 28 -23.43 -3.61 -1.31
CA THR A 28 -23.19 -3.01 0.00
C THR A 28 -21.73 -3.24 0.44
N PHE A 29 -21.20 -4.44 0.20
CA PHE A 29 -19.81 -4.78 0.49
C PHE A 29 -18.85 -3.94 -0.35
N ASP A 30 -19.09 -3.82 -1.67
CA ASP A 30 -18.26 -3.00 -2.58
C ASP A 30 -18.24 -1.53 -2.15
N MET A 31 -19.41 -0.97 -1.79
CA MET A 31 -19.48 0.40 -1.29
C MET A 31 -18.72 0.59 0.02
N SER A 32 -18.84 -0.34 0.93
CA SER A 32 -18.11 -0.31 2.21
C SER A 32 -16.59 -0.39 1.98
N LYS A 33 -16.15 -1.23 1.05
CA LYS A 33 -14.74 -1.33 0.63
C LYS A 33 -14.22 0.00 0.10
N ILE A 34 -14.93 0.64 -0.85
CA ILE A 34 -14.56 1.93 -1.43
C ILE A 34 -14.45 3.01 -0.33
N MET A 35 -15.42 3.06 0.58
CA MET A 35 -15.40 4.01 1.70
C MET A 35 -14.21 3.77 2.63
N PHE A 36 -13.94 2.52 3.00
CA PHE A 36 -12.82 2.17 3.88
C PHE A 36 -11.47 2.54 3.25
N VAL A 37 -11.25 2.19 1.99
CA VAL A 37 -10.03 2.55 1.25
C VAL A 37 -9.86 4.07 1.21
N GLY A 38 -10.89 4.83 0.83
CA GLY A 38 -10.81 6.29 0.80
C GLY A 38 -10.52 6.92 2.17
N MET A 39 -11.07 6.37 3.26
CA MET A 39 -10.78 6.83 4.63
C MET A 39 -9.36 6.45 5.08
N ALA A 40 -8.85 5.31 4.66
CA ALA A 40 -7.49 4.88 4.92
C ALA A 40 -6.48 5.77 4.16
N GLU A 41 -6.66 5.95 2.88
CA GLU A 41 -5.81 6.78 2.00
C GLU A 41 -5.82 8.26 2.38
N SER A 42 -6.91 8.77 2.98
CA SER A 42 -6.99 10.12 3.52
C SER A 42 -6.42 10.28 4.93
N GLY A 43 -5.93 9.20 5.55
CA GLY A 43 -5.44 9.21 6.93
C GLY A 43 -6.53 9.37 8.00
N THR A 44 -7.82 9.20 7.63
CA THR A 44 -8.95 9.29 8.58
C THR A 44 -8.99 8.08 9.51
N ILE A 45 -8.48 6.93 9.06
CA ILE A 45 -8.35 5.70 9.85
C ILE A 45 -6.89 5.52 10.23
N ALA A 46 -6.62 5.25 11.51
CA ALA A 46 -5.28 4.95 11.98
C ALA A 46 -4.72 3.67 11.32
N GLU A 47 -3.45 3.67 10.97
CA GLU A 47 -2.76 2.57 10.26
C GLU A 47 -2.94 1.21 10.93
N GLU A 48 -2.91 1.16 12.28
CA GLU A 48 -3.14 -0.04 13.07
C GLU A 48 -4.50 -0.73 12.83
N ASN A 49 -5.48 0.04 12.30
CA ASN A 49 -6.78 -0.49 11.90
C ASN A 49 -6.80 -0.82 10.40
N VAL A 50 -6.05 -0.10 9.59
CA VAL A 50 -5.92 -0.35 8.14
C VAL A 50 -5.31 -1.72 7.88
N ILE A 51 -4.24 -2.08 8.59
CA ILE A 51 -3.53 -3.36 8.42
C ILE A 51 -4.34 -4.61 8.77
N LYS A 52 -5.49 -4.45 9.41
CA LYS A 52 -6.38 -5.59 9.75
C LYS A 52 -7.20 -6.09 8.56
N PHE A 53 -7.23 -5.33 7.46
CA PHE A 53 -8.06 -5.61 6.29
C PHE A 53 -7.26 -5.49 4.97
N PRO A 54 -6.12 -6.19 4.82
CA PRO A 54 -5.28 -6.07 3.63
C PRO A 54 -6.00 -6.49 2.36
N GLU A 55 -6.98 -7.39 2.45
CA GLU A 55 -7.75 -7.91 1.33
C GLU A 55 -8.61 -6.86 0.61
N VAL A 56 -8.84 -5.68 1.21
CA VAL A 56 -9.61 -4.61 0.57
C VAL A 56 -8.76 -3.75 -0.38
N PHE A 57 -7.43 -3.83 -0.27
CA PHE A 57 -6.52 -3.05 -1.10
C PHE A 57 -6.10 -3.82 -2.36
N GLU A 58 -5.86 -3.05 -3.43
CA GLU A 58 -5.36 -3.61 -4.68
C GLU A 58 -3.87 -3.94 -4.59
N GLU A 59 -3.44 -4.94 -5.36
CA GLU A 59 -2.03 -5.26 -5.53
C GLU A 59 -1.30 -4.12 -6.24
N TRP A 60 -0.06 -3.85 -5.82
CA TRP A 60 0.83 -2.99 -6.57
C TRP A 60 1.12 -3.59 -7.95
N GLN A 61 1.19 -2.74 -8.96
CA GLN A 61 1.50 -3.12 -10.35
C GLN A 61 2.52 -2.17 -10.95
N SER A 62 3.40 -2.69 -11.80
CA SER A 62 4.30 -1.86 -12.60
C SER A 62 3.55 -1.20 -13.76
N GLY A 63 4.03 -0.03 -14.22
CA GLY A 63 3.44 0.73 -15.33
C GLY A 63 2.15 1.47 -14.94
N VAL A 64 1.90 1.67 -13.65
CA VAL A 64 0.76 2.39 -13.11
C VAL A 64 1.23 3.70 -12.50
N HIS A 65 0.49 4.77 -12.73
CA HIS A 65 0.70 6.06 -12.07
C HIS A 65 0.12 6.01 -10.65
N TYR A 66 0.96 6.29 -9.66
CA TYR A 66 0.57 6.36 -8.25
C TYR A 66 0.70 7.79 -7.72
N THR A 67 -0.29 8.22 -6.97
CA THR A 67 -0.31 9.52 -6.30
C THR A 67 -0.09 9.37 -4.80
N VAL A 68 0.39 10.43 -4.15
CA VAL A 68 0.65 10.45 -2.71
C VAL A 68 -0.61 10.05 -1.92
N GLY A 69 -0.43 9.20 -0.92
CA GLY A 69 -1.49 8.69 -0.04
C GLY A 69 -2.16 7.41 -0.53
N GLN A 70 -1.97 7.00 -1.78
CA GLN A 70 -2.52 5.74 -2.27
C GLN A 70 -1.88 4.54 -1.55
N ILE A 71 -2.73 3.59 -1.14
CA ILE A 71 -2.31 2.37 -0.46
C ILE A 71 -2.39 1.20 -1.43
N ARG A 72 -1.33 0.40 -1.45
CA ARG A 72 -1.26 -0.83 -2.25
C ARG A 72 -0.72 -1.98 -1.41
N LYS A 73 -1.19 -3.14 -1.74
CA LYS A 73 -0.71 -4.40 -1.20
C LYS A 73 0.49 -4.87 -2.03
N TYR A 74 1.50 -5.40 -1.38
CA TYR A 74 2.66 -5.99 -2.03
C TYR A 74 3.14 -7.21 -1.26
N THR A 75 3.35 -8.32 -1.97
CA THR A 75 3.92 -9.54 -1.40
C THR A 75 5.43 -9.53 -1.63
N ASN A 76 6.19 -9.54 -0.55
CA ASN A 76 7.64 -9.51 -0.60
C ASN A 76 8.25 -10.90 -0.93
N GLU A 77 9.58 -10.98 -1.00
CA GLU A 77 10.32 -12.22 -1.31
C GLU A 77 10.16 -13.31 -0.24
N ASN A 78 9.71 -12.95 0.98
CA ASN A 78 9.43 -13.88 2.07
C ASN A 78 7.97 -14.39 2.05
N GLU A 79 7.22 -14.12 1.00
CA GLU A 79 5.79 -14.42 0.89
C GLU A 79 4.91 -13.68 1.94
N GLU A 80 5.39 -12.55 2.48
CA GLU A 80 4.63 -11.71 3.39
C GLU A 80 3.83 -10.68 2.59
N GLU A 81 2.52 -10.66 2.80
CA GLU A 81 1.62 -9.68 2.23
C GLU A 81 1.56 -8.43 3.12
N LEU A 82 2.10 -7.33 2.65
CA LEU A 82 2.26 -6.08 3.38
C LEU A 82 1.54 -4.94 2.66
N LEU A 83 1.12 -3.93 3.42
CA LEU A 83 0.52 -2.71 2.88
C LEU A 83 1.55 -1.58 2.86
N TYR A 84 1.58 -0.84 1.76
CA TYR A 84 2.45 0.32 1.55
C TYR A 84 1.64 1.52 1.13
N MET A 85 1.98 2.69 1.68
CA MET A 85 1.42 3.98 1.26
C MET A 85 2.44 4.72 0.40
N CYS A 86 1.96 5.28 -0.71
CA CYS A 86 2.77 6.08 -1.63
C CYS A 86 3.11 7.44 -1.00
N ASP A 87 4.39 7.74 -0.86
CA ASP A 87 4.91 9.00 -0.33
C ASP A 87 5.26 10.00 -1.44
N ILE A 88 5.62 9.50 -2.62
CA ILE A 88 6.06 10.31 -3.75
C ILE A 88 5.29 9.90 -5.00
N GLU A 89 4.61 10.85 -5.64
CA GLU A 89 3.91 10.64 -6.90
C GLU A 89 4.87 10.21 -8.01
N HIS A 90 4.58 9.09 -8.69
CA HIS A 90 5.45 8.53 -9.73
C HIS A 90 4.71 7.57 -10.66
N ASP A 91 5.30 7.32 -11.82
CA ASP A 91 4.95 6.20 -12.69
C ASP A 91 5.80 4.99 -12.30
N SER A 92 5.15 3.93 -11.82
CA SER A 92 5.85 2.73 -11.32
C SER A 92 6.56 1.97 -12.43
N GLN A 93 7.70 1.36 -12.11
CA GLN A 93 8.50 0.52 -13.00
C GLN A 93 8.68 -0.85 -12.38
N GLU A 94 9.02 -1.85 -13.19
CA GLU A 94 9.12 -3.25 -12.75
C GLU A 94 10.06 -3.47 -11.55
N ASN A 95 11.15 -2.70 -11.49
CA ASN A 95 12.14 -2.77 -10.41
C ASN A 95 11.93 -1.73 -9.29
N TRP A 96 10.83 -0.94 -9.34
CA TRP A 96 10.50 0.07 -8.34
C TRP A 96 9.41 -0.44 -7.39
N THR A 97 9.63 -1.64 -6.86
CA THR A 97 8.69 -2.26 -5.93
C THR A 97 8.61 -1.48 -4.61
N PRO A 98 7.47 -1.50 -3.90
CA PRO A 98 7.27 -0.70 -2.68
C PRO A 98 8.32 -0.91 -1.59
N ASN A 99 8.92 -2.10 -1.51
CA ASN A 99 9.97 -2.44 -0.55
C ASN A 99 11.40 -2.14 -1.03
N ALA A 100 11.59 -1.78 -2.31
CA ALA A 100 12.90 -1.57 -2.92
C ALA A 100 13.27 -0.09 -3.10
N VAL A 101 12.29 0.82 -3.01
CA VAL A 101 12.48 2.25 -3.24
C VAL A 101 11.86 3.08 -2.12
N ASN A 102 12.45 4.22 -1.80
CA ASN A 102 11.95 5.13 -0.76
C ASN A 102 10.80 6.06 -1.23
N MET A 103 10.00 5.61 -2.20
CA MET A 103 8.78 6.29 -2.66
C MET A 103 7.54 5.81 -1.91
N TRP A 104 7.71 4.79 -1.09
CA TRP A 104 6.67 4.15 -0.32
C TRP A 104 7.13 3.93 1.13
N HIS A 105 6.22 3.94 2.06
CA HIS A 105 6.48 3.41 3.39
C HIS A 105 5.51 2.29 3.73
N GLN A 106 5.97 1.32 4.51
CA GLN A 106 5.15 0.23 5.00
C GLN A 106 4.20 0.76 6.08
N ILE A 107 2.90 0.45 5.95
CA ILE A 107 1.87 0.82 6.93
C ILE A 107 1.90 -0.15 8.11
N GLY A 108 1.67 0.39 9.31
CA GLY A 108 1.52 -0.39 10.54
C GLY A 108 2.84 -0.90 11.11
N ASN A 109 3.95 -0.60 10.47
CA ASN A 109 5.24 -0.74 11.09
C ASN A 109 5.54 0.54 11.89
N PRO A 110 5.93 0.48 13.18
CA PRO A 110 6.35 1.68 13.89
C PRO A 110 7.40 2.37 13.03
N LYS A 111 7.17 3.63 12.68
CA LYS A 111 8.12 4.41 11.89
C LYS A 111 9.45 4.34 12.61
N GLU A 112 10.41 3.62 12.06
CA GLU A 112 11.77 3.60 12.63
C GLU A 112 12.29 5.02 12.58
N GLU A 113 12.81 5.52 13.70
CA GLU A 113 13.40 6.87 13.73
C GLU A 113 14.55 7.00 12.72
N TYR A 114 15.20 5.87 12.40
CA TYR A 114 16.29 5.75 11.44
C TYR A 114 16.05 4.57 10.51
N PRO A 115 15.15 4.68 9.52
CA PRO A 115 14.92 3.61 8.54
C PRO A 115 16.20 3.31 7.76
N ALA A 116 16.33 2.09 7.27
CA ALA A 116 17.49 1.72 6.45
C ALA A 116 17.58 2.62 5.21
N TRP A 117 18.79 3.12 4.94
CA TRP A 117 19.04 3.89 3.73
C TRP A 117 18.84 3.04 2.48
N ILE A 118 18.14 3.60 1.51
CA ILE A 118 17.89 3.00 0.20
C ILE A 118 18.45 3.95 -0.86
N GLN A 119 19.19 3.42 -1.84
CA GLN A 119 19.74 4.23 -2.93
C GLN A 119 18.62 4.89 -3.74
N PRO A 120 18.56 6.24 -3.77
CA PRO A 120 17.60 6.94 -4.62
C PRO A 120 17.83 6.69 -6.11
N LEU A 121 16.75 6.64 -6.88
CA LEU A 121 16.78 6.43 -8.33
C LEU A 121 16.92 7.74 -9.13
N GLY A 122 17.59 8.72 -8.57
CA GLY A 122 17.75 10.06 -9.12
C GLY A 122 17.05 11.10 -8.26
N ALA A 123 16.46 12.13 -8.85
CA ALA A 123 15.70 13.17 -8.12
C ALA A 123 14.43 12.56 -7.47
N GLU A 124 13.86 11.54 -8.09
CA GLU A 124 12.76 10.78 -7.53
C GLU A 124 13.28 9.89 -6.40
N GLY A 125 12.64 10.00 -5.23
CA GLY A 125 13.06 9.30 -4.03
C GLY A 125 14.32 9.86 -3.34
N ALA A 126 14.81 11.04 -3.76
CA ALA A 126 15.90 11.71 -3.06
C ALA A 126 15.50 12.15 -1.66
N TYR A 127 16.44 12.07 -0.73
CA TYR A 127 16.22 12.49 0.65
C TYR A 127 16.18 14.01 0.78
N ALA A 128 15.29 14.50 1.64
CA ALA A 128 15.19 15.91 1.98
C ALA A 128 16.18 16.30 3.09
N LEU A 129 16.41 17.58 3.26
CA LEU A 129 17.14 18.12 4.40
C LEU A 129 16.48 17.68 5.72
N GLY A 130 17.22 17.08 6.61
CA GLY A 130 16.76 16.60 7.93
C GLY A 130 16.22 15.17 7.94
N ASP A 131 16.14 14.49 6.79
CA ASP A 131 15.78 13.08 6.75
C ASP A 131 16.82 12.24 7.47
N LYS A 132 16.34 11.26 8.25
CA LYS A 132 17.18 10.39 9.08
C LYS A 132 17.17 8.97 8.55
N VAL A 133 18.34 8.36 8.51
CA VAL A 133 18.51 6.97 8.05
C VAL A 133 19.54 6.21 8.88
N SER A 134 19.46 4.89 8.84
CA SER A 134 20.54 4.00 9.28
C SER A 134 21.30 3.47 8.06
N HIS A 135 22.63 3.45 8.14
CA HIS A 135 23.48 2.89 7.09
C HIS A 135 24.81 2.40 7.68
N ASN A 136 25.21 1.18 7.33
CA ASN A 136 26.43 0.54 7.82
C ASN A 136 26.58 0.57 9.36
N GLY A 137 25.47 0.34 10.07
CA GLY A 137 25.45 0.31 11.55
C GLY A 137 25.54 1.68 12.23
N LYS A 138 25.42 2.77 11.46
CA LYS A 138 25.46 4.15 11.92
C LYS A 138 24.16 4.86 11.62
N LYS A 139 23.90 5.96 12.36
CA LYS A 139 22.74 6.85 12.17
C LYS A 139 23.20 8.12 11.45
N TRP A 140 22.40 8.56 10.48
CA TRP A 140 22.73 9.69 9.62
C TRP A 140 21.53 10.63 9.48
N GLU A 141 21.84 11.92 9.34
CA GLU A 141 20.86 12.96 9.00
C GLU A 141 21.28 13.66 7.72
N SER A 142 20.35 13.84 6.79
CA SER A 142 20.61 14.55 5.54
C SER A 142 20.81 16.04 5.79
N THR A 143 21.87 16.59 5.25
CA THR A 143 22.23 18.02 5.31
C THR A 143 21.95 18.78 4.02
N ALA A 144 21.31 18.13 3.05
CA ALA A 144 20.98 18.72 1.75
C ALA A 144 19.59 18.28 1.29
N ASP A 145 18.90 19.14 0.53
CA ASP A 145 17.72 18.75 -0.24
C ASP A 145 18.13 17.98 -1.50
N ASN A 146 17.22 17.13 -1.98
CA ASN A 146 17.48 16.27 -3.14
C ASN A 146 18.76 15.42 -3.00
N ASN A 147 19.01 14.93 -1.79
CA ASN A 147 20.18 14.16 -1.50
C ASN A 147 20.06 12.73 -2.04
N VAL A 148 20.89 12.41 -3.03
CA VAL A 148 20.95 11.07 -3.67
C VAL A 148 22.23 10.30 -3.31
N TRP A 149 23.08 10.89 -2.46
CA TRP A 149 24.36 10.33 -2.11
C TRP A 149 24.25 9.31 -0.99
N GLU A 150 25.12 8.33 -1.00
CA GLU A 150 25.24 7.35 0.07
C GLU A 150 25.76 8.02 1.36
N PRO A 151 25.18 7.69 2.54
CA PRO A 151 25.69 8.18 3.82
C PRO A 151 27.17 7.85 4.02
N GLY A 152 27.91 8.87 4.45
CA GLY A 152 29.37 8.81 4.59
C GLY A 152 30.16 9.46 3.46
N PHE A 153 29.49 9.89 2.37
CA PHE A 153 30.15 10.65 1.30
C PHE A 153 29.79 12.13 1.34
N TYR A 154 28.66 12.52 0.84
CA TYR A 154 28.24 13.91 0.73
C TYR A 154 26.77 14.07 1.18
N GLY A 155 26.47 15.23 1.78
CA GLY A 155 25.11 15.57 2.14
C GLY A 155 24.56 14.81 3.37
N TRP A 156 25.42 14.17 4.15
CA TRP A 156 25.05 13.46 5.37
C TRP A 156 25.94 13.85 6.55
N VAL A 157 25.39 13.92 7.74
CA VAL A 157 26.12 14.02 9.00
C VAL A 157 25.83 12.80 9.86
N GLU A 158 26.89 12.20 10.43
CA GLU A 158 26.74 11.09 11.37
C GLU A 158 26.19 11.60 12.71
N ILE A 159 25.13 10.96 13.21
CA ILE A 159 24.58 11.21 14.53
C ILE A 159 25.31 10.30 15.52
N VAL A 160 26.10 10.88 16.40
CA VAL A 160 26.82 10.19 17.46
C VAL A 160 26.07 10.44 18.77
N GLU A 161 25.65 9.37 19.46
CA GLU A 161 25.04 9.45 20.79
C GLU A 161 26.08 9.61 21.88
#